data_29ba7283a0b777cfd074a5f74244350f
#
_entry.id   29ba7283a0b777cfd074a5f74244350f
#
_cell.length_a   1.000
_cell.length_b   1.000
_cell.length_c   1.000
_cell.angle_alpha   90.00
_cell.angle_beta   90.00
_cell.angle_gamma   90.00
#
_symmetry.space_group_name_H-M   'P 1'
#
loop_
_entity.id
_entity.type
_entity.pdbx_description
1 polymer ?
#
loop_
_entity_poly.entity_id
_entity_poly.type
_entity_poly.pdbx_seq_one_letter_code
_entity_poly.pdbx_strand_id
1 'polypeptide(L)'
;MWAPTVTHGGFSASQVEEIKRAVSIPVITVGRYTEPQFAELMVKEGRCDLVAFGRQSLADPYMPLKAQEERLEDMIPCIACLQGCVANMYAGNPVCCLVNPFLGHEAEGIAPAEKAKKVMVIGGGVAGLCAAFIAQEKGHQVTLYEASDKLGGNMRLAAYPPGKGDITNMIRSYIVRCQKAGVTIKMNQEVTLDLIREEKPDSVIVASGSRTLILPIEGIDNPAIIHGSDLLDGKRAAGKK
;
A
#
# COMPACT_ATOMS: atom_id res chain seq x y z
N MET A 1 -12.32 -13.05 15.08
CA MET A 1 -10.83 -13.04 14.97
C MET A 1 -10.39 -12.00 13.94
N TRP A 2 -9.38 -11.19 14.24
CA TRP A 2 -8.82 -10.23 13.31
C TRP A 2 -7.72 -10.92 12.49
N ALA A 3 -8.00 -11.23 11.22
CA ALA A 3 -7.05 -11.93 10.35
C ALA A 3 -5.87 -11.01 9.98
N PRO A 4 -4.61 -11.39 10.29
CA PRO A 4 -3.41 -10.64 9.93
C PRO A 4 -3.01 -10.85 8.46
N THR A 5 -1.96 -10.15 8.02
CA THR A 5 -1.45 -10.17 6.64
C THR A 5 -1.18 -11.59 6.10
N VAL A 6 -0.69 -12.49 6.95
CA VAL A 6 -0.36 -13.87 6.56
C VAL A 6 -1.57 -14.77 6.34
N THR A 7 -2.77 -14.35 6.72
CA THR A 7 -4.01 -15.07 6.48
C THR A 7 -4.53 -14.70 5.08
N HIS A 8 -4.84 -15.67 4.24
CA HIS A 8 -5.36 -15.40 2.89
C HIS A 8 -6.74 -14.72 2.91
N GLY A 9 -7.07 -14.00 1.84
CA GLY A 9 -8.41 -13.45 1.62
C GLY A 9 -9.44 -14.56 1.51
N GLY A 10 -10.66 -14.32 2.02
CA GLY A 10 -11.74 -15.31 1.99
C GLY A 10 -11.47 -16.56 2.83
N PHE A 11 -10.66 -16.48 3.88
CA PHE A 11 -10.29 -17.62 4.73
C PHE A 11 -11.48 -18.36 5.35
N SER A 12 -12.66 -17.73 5.43
CA SER A 12 -13.92 -18.31 5.95
C SER A 12 -14.85 -18.82 4.85
N ALA A 13 -14.45 -18.80 3.59
CA ALA A 13 -15.34 -19.08 2.45
C ALA A 13 -15.97 -20.48 2.49
N SER A 14 -15.20 -21.51 2.86
CA SER A 14 -15.72 -22.88 2.96
C SER A 14 -16.76 -23.04 4.08
N GLN A 15 -16.48 -22.48 5.26
CA GLN A 15 -17.40 -22.55 6.39
C GLN A 15 -18.70 -21.78 6.09
N VAL A 16 -18.60 -20.63 5.43
CA VAL A 16 -19.76 -19.84 5.02
C VAL A 16 -20.64 -20.61 4.03
N GLU A 17 -20.03 -21.30 3.05
CA GLU A 17 -20.72 -22.12 2.08
C GLU A 17 -21.47 -23.28 2.75
N GLU A 18 -20.87 -23.96 3.72
CA GLU A 18 -21.54 -25.01 4.50
C GLU A 18 -22.76 -24.47 5.27
N ILE A 19 -22.61 -23.30 5.90
CA ILE A 19 -23.72 -22.62 6.58
C ILE A 19 -24.81 -22.28 5.56
N LYS A 20 -24.45 -21.71 4.41
CA LYS A 20 -25.42 -21.32 3.37
C LYS A 20 -26.23 -22.52 2.87
N ARG A 21 -25.62 -23.69 2.74
CA ARG A 21 -26.34 -24.93 2.37
C ARG A 21 -27.29 -25.42 3.45
N ALA A 22 -27.03 -25.11 4.72
CA ALA A 22 -27.79 -25.60 5.85
C ALA A 22 -28.98 -24.72 6.26
N VAL A 23 -29.05 -23.46 5.77
CA VAL A 23 -30.05 -22.48 6.17
C VAL A 23 -30.80 -21.88 4.97
N SER A 24 -32.04 -21.44 5.18
CA SER A 24 -32.89 -20.76 4.19
C SER A 24 -32.83 -19.24 4.27
N ILE A 25 -32.21 -18.69 5.33
CA ILE A 25 -32.08 -17.24 5.51
C ILE A 25 -30.87 -16.70 4.72
N PRO A 26 -30.82 -15.39 4.40
CA PRO A 26 -29.66 -14.78 3.79
C PRO A 26 -28.40 -14.92 4.65
N VAL A 27 -27.28 -15.26 4.02
CA VAL A 27 -25.98 -15.42 4.66
C VAL A 27 -25.03 -14.34 4.18
N ILE A 28 -24.46 -13.57 5.10
CA ILE A 28 -23.46 -12.55 4.84
C ILE A 28 -22.09 -13.10 5.22
N THR A 29 -21.15 -13.12 4.27
CA THR A 29 -19.77 -13.51 4.55
C THR A 29 -18.91 -12.32 4.90
N VAL A 30 -17.91 -12.53 5.78
CA VAL A 30 -16.81 -11.62 6.06
C VAL A 30 -15.54 -12.43 6.24
N GLY A 31 -14.43 -12.01 5.67
CA GLY A 31 -13.21 -12.82 5.76
C GLY A 31 -12.05 -12.23 4.96
N ARG A 32 -11.69 -10.95 5.20
CA ARG A 32 -10.56 -10.33 4.54
C ARG A 32 -10.69 -10.29 3.00
N TYR A 33 -11.91 -9.99 2.53
CA TYR A 33 -12.14 -9.71 1.12
C TYR A 33 -11.55 -8.33 0.79
N THR A 34 -10.62 -8.28 -0.18
CA THR A 34 -9.97 -7.05 -0.66
C THR A 34 -10.19 -6.84 -2.17
N GLU A 35 -10.67 -7.88 -2.84
CA GLU A 35 -10.91 -7.89 -4.28
C GLU A 35 -12.41 -8.06 -4.56
N PRO A 36 -13.07 -7.10 -5.21
CA PRO A 36 -14.51 -7.18 -5.50
C PRO A 36 -14.86 -8.35 -6.42
N GLN A 37 -13.95 -8.74 -7.35
CA GLN A 37 -14.17 -9.90 -8.23
C GLN A 37 -14.32 -11.20 -7.46
N PHE A 38 -13.53 -11.41 -6.39
CA PHE A 38 -13.67 -12.58 -5.54
C PHE A 38 -14.97 -12.55 -4.75
N ALA A 39 -15.37 -11.36 -4.25
CA ALA A 39 -16.66 -11.20 -3.59
C ALA A 39 -17.83 -11.49 -4.53
N GLU A 40 -17.77 -10.99 -5.77
CA GLU A 40 -18.75 -11.27 -6.80
C GLU A 40 -18.87 -12.76 -7.12
N LEU A 41 -17.73 -13.45 -7.23
CA LEU A 41 -17.70 -14.90 -7.47
C LEU A 41 -18.42 -15.67 -6.36
N MET A 42 -18.18 -15.31 -5.08
CA MET A 42 -18.85 -15.94 -3.94
C MET A 42 -20.37 -15.82 -4.02
N VAL A 43 -20.88 -14.69 -4.45
CA VAL A 43 -22.32 -14.45 -4.62
C VAL A 43 -22.86 -15.17 -5.86
N LYS A 44 -22.17 -15.09 -7.01
CA LYS A 44 -22.57 -15.72 -8.26
C LYS A 44 -22.65 -17.27 -8.16
N GLU A 45 -21.74 -17.87 -7.41
CA GLU A 45 -21.71 -19.30 -7.15
C GLU A 45 -22.71 -19.75 -6.09
N GLY A 46 -23.48 -18.82 -5.49
CA GLY A 46 -24.45 -19.11 -4.44
C GLY A 46 -23.83 -19.56 -3.12
N ARG A 47 -22.54 -19.25 -2.89
CA ARG A 47 -21.82 -19.61 -1.66
C ARG A 47 -22.16 -18.68 -0.48
N CYS A 48 -22.66 -17.49 -0.77
CA CYS A 48 -23.25 -16.54 0.17
C CYS A 48 -24.23 -15.64 -0.59
N ASP A 49 -25.02 -14.85 0.14
CA ASP A 49 -25.95 -13.87 -0.45
C ASP A 49 -25.32 -12.48 -0.52
N LEU A 50 -24.47 -12.12 0.45
CA LEU A 50 -23.83 -10.82 0.58
C LEU A 50 -22.40 -10.98 1.09
N VAL A 51 -21.54 -10.00 0.76
CA VAL A 51 -20.18 -9.92 1.25
C VAL A 51 -19.98 -8.61 2.03
N ALA A 52 -19.44 -8.70 3.25
CA ALA A 52 -19.14 -7.56 4.09
C ALA A 52 -17.65 -7.19 4.00
N PHE A 53 -17.37 -5.90 3.76
CA PHE A 53 -16.04 -5.31 3.68
C PHE A 53 -15.79 -4.43 4.89
N GLY A 54 -15.09 -4.93 5.91
CA GLY A 54 -14.76 -4.15 7.10
C GLY A 54 -13.52 -3.28 6.88
N ARG A 55 -12.33 -3.83 7.15
CA ARG A 55 -11.06 -3.09 7.04
C ARG A 55 -10.74 -2.62 5.61
N GLN A 56 -11.29 -3.29 4.60
CA GLN A 56 -11.19 -2.82 3.22
C GLN A 56 -11.89 -1.47 3.04
N SER A 57 -13.03 -1.25 3.68
CA SER A 57 -13.73 0.05 3.64
C SER A 57 -12.94 1.15 4.39
N LEU A 58 -12.11 0.78 5.39
CA LEU A 58 -11.18 1.74 6.01
C LEU A 58 -10.01 2.09 5.08
N ALA A 59 -9.54 1.13 4.29
CA ALA A 59 -8.44 1.34 3.36
C ALA A 59 -8.89 2.11 2.11
N ASP A 60 -10.07 1.79 1.60
CA ASP A 60 -10.66 2.44 0.42
C ASP A 60 -12.19 2.45 0.53
N PRO A 61 -12.78 3.53 1.08
CA PRO A 61 -14.24 3.66 1.22
C PRO A 61 -14.96 3.73 -0.13
N TYR A 62 -14.25 4.14 -1.18
CA TYR A 62 -14.79 4.24 -2.56
C TYR A 62 -14.64 2.95 -3.37
N MET A 63 -14.17 1.86 -2.76
CA MET A 63 -13.97 0.58 -3.46
C MET A 63 -15.24 0.09 -4.20
N PRO A 64 -16.46 0.14 -3.63
CA PRO A 64 -17.65 -0.28 -4.37
C PRO A 64 -17.93 0.57 -5.62
N LEU A 65 -17.74 1.89 -5.51
CA LEU A 65 -17.90 2.81 -6.65
C LEU A 65 -16.84 2.54 -7.72
N LYS A 66 -15.57 2.37 -7.32
CA LYS A 66 -14.49 2.02 -8.24
C LYS A 66 -14.74 0.68 -8.95
N ALA A 67 -15.31 -0.31 -8.24
CA ALA A 67 -15.70 -1.58 -8.83
C ALA A 67 -16.81 -1.40 -9.89
N GLN A 68 -17.82 -0.61 -9.57
CA GLN A 68 -18.92 -0.30 -10.50
C GLN A 68 -18.43 0.45 -11.76
N GLU A 69 -17.41 1.30 -11.61
CA GLU A 69 -16.81 2.09 -12.69
C GLU A 69 -15.64 1.35 -13.38
N GLU A 70 -15.41 0.09 -13.07
CA GLU A 70 -14.31 -0.76 -13.61
C GLU A 70 -12.91 -0.18 -13.37
N ARG A 71 -12.74 0.69 -12.35
CA ARG A 71 -11.45 1.30 -11.95
C ARG A 71 -10.72 0.48 -10.90
N LEU A 72 -10.50 -0.82 -11.19
CA LEU A 72 -9.92 -1.76 -10.23
C LEU A 72 -8.45 -1.46 -9.91
N GLU A 73 -7.73 -0.86 -10.86
CA GLU A 73 -6.30 -0.58 -10.76
C GLU A 73 -5.95 0.54 -9.76
N ASP A 74 -6.90 1.41 -9.42
CA ASP A 74 -6.68 2.47 -8.42
C ASP A 74 -7.34 2.21 -7.06
N MET A 75 -7.85 1.00 -6.85
CA MET A 75 -8.27 0.54 -5.54
C MET A 75 -7.08 0.36 -4.61
N ILE A 76 -7.22 0.85 -3.38
CA ILE A 76 -6.21 0.68 -2.33
C ILE A 76 -6.60 -0.52 -1.47
N PRO A 77 -5.89 -1.67 -1.53
CA PRO A 77 -6.23 -2.85 -0.75
C PRO A 77 -5.85 -2.68 0.72
N CYS A 78 -6.65 -3.25 1.60
CA CYS A 78 -6.27 -3.43 2.99
C CYS A 78 -5.14 -4.47 3.09
N ILE A 79 -3.96 -4.06 3.53
CA ILE A 79 -2.80 -4.94 3.71
C ILE A 79 -2.85 -5.76 5.01
N ALA A 80 -3.94 -5.71 5.74
CA ALA A 80 -4.18 -6.43 6.99
C ALA A 80 -3.07 -6.29 8.06
N CYS A 81 -2.41 -5.14 8.11
CA CYS A 81 -1.31 -4.84 9.04
C CYS A 81 -1.75 -4.73 10.50
N LEU A 82 -3.03 -4.47 10.76
CA LEU A 82 -3.67 -4.30 12.07
C LEU A 82 -3.15 -3.10 12.91
N GLN A 83 -2.16 -2.35 12.42
CA GLN A 83 -1.44 -1.33 13.19
C GLN A 83 -2.29 -0.07 13.47
N GLY A 84 -2.81 0.57 12.43
CA GLY A 84 -3.55 1.83 12.59
C GLY A 84 -5.02 1.63 13.02
N CYS A 85 -5.63 0.51 12.67
CA CYS A 85 -7.02 0.22 13.01
C CYS A 85 -7.14 -0.56 14.32
N VAL A 86 -6.76 -1.83 14.33
CA VAL A 86 -7.01 -2.72 15.46
C VAL A 86 -6.15 -2.36 16.68
N ALA A 87 -4.86 -2.09 16.49
CA ALA A 87 -3.98 -1.73 17.60
C ALA A 87 -4.42 -0.42 18.26
N ASN A 88 -4.77 0.61 17.47
CA ASN A 88 -5.27 1.87 18.02
C ASN A 88 -6.59 1.68 18.75
N MET A 89 -7.52 0.89 18.18
CA MET A 89 -8.80 0.58 18.84
C MET A 89 -8.59 -0.06 20.23
N TYR A 90 -7.69 -1.04 20.36
CA TYR A 90 -7.39 -1.66 21.66
C TYR A 90 -6.63 -0.75 22.61
N ALA A 91 -5.86 0.20 22.09
CA ALA A 91 -5.17 1.20 22.89
C ALA A 91 -6.07 2.40 23.29
N GLY A 92 -7.33 2.43 22.87
CA GLY A 92 -8.24 3.56 23.10
C GLY A 92 -7.89 4.81 22.29
N ASN A 93 -7.08 4.67 21.24
CA ASN A 93 -6.71 5.77 20.35
C ASN A 93 -7.66 5.88 19.15
N PRO A 94 -7.75 7.04 18.50
CA PRO A 94 -8.46 7.19 17.24
C PRO A 94 -7.96 6.21 16.18
N VAL A 95 -8.88 5.57 15.48
CA VAL A 95 -8.56 4.64 14.38
C VAL A 95 -7.97 5.42 13.22
N CYS A 96 -6.85 4.94 12.68
CA CYS A 96 -6.26 5.41 11.43
C CYS A 96 -5.93 4.25 10.50
N CYS A 97 -5.56 4.51 9.27
CA CYS A 97 -5.17 3.48 8.31
C CYS A 97 -3.79 3.79 7.72
N LEU A 98 -2.89 2.79 7.66
CA LEU A 98 -1.55 2.99 7.11
C LEU A 98 -1.53 3.17 5.59
N VAL A 99 -2.62 2.77 4.91
CA VAL A 99 -2.73 2.87 3.45
C VAL A 99 -3.77 3.89 3.00
N ASN A 100 -4.53 4.48 3.93
CA ASN A 100 -5.47 5.56 3.65
C ASN A 100 -5.20 6.75 4.58
N PRO A 101 -4.49 7.78 4.11
CA PRO A 101 -4.20 8.96 4.92
C PRO A 101 -5.42 9.84 5.18
N PHE A 102 -6.55 9.59 4.50
CA PHE A 102 -7.78 10.39 4.62
C PHE A 102 -8.84 9.73 5.50
N LEU A 103 -8.54 8.59 6.15
CA LEU A 103 -9.52 7.91 6.98
C LEU A 103 -10.08 8.83 8.08
N GLY A 104 -11.40 9.02 8.07
CA GLY A 104 -12.11 9.95 8.96
C GLY A 104 -12.15 11.41 8.49
N HIS A 105 -11.52 11.71 7.34
CA HIS A 105 -11.45 13.03 6.71
C HIS A 105 -11.97 13.01 5.27
N GLU A 106 -12.69 11.95 4.88
CA GLU A 106 -13.15 11.76 3.50
C GLU A 106 -14.07 12.89 3.03
N ALA A 107 -14.88 13.42 3.95
CA ALA A 107 -15.81 14.52 3.64
C ALA A 107 -15.08 15.85 3.39
N GLU A 108 -13.87 16.01 3.89
CA GLU A 108 -13.06 17.24 3.69
C GLU A 108 -12.46 17.28 2.29
N GLY A 109 -12.22 16.10 1.70
CA GLY A 109 -11.56 15.96 0.40
C GLY A 109 -10.14 16.52 0.40
N ILE A 110 -9.58 16.70 -0.79
CA ILE A 110 -8.28 17.36 -0.98
C ILE A 110 -8.53 18.82 -1.36
N ALA A 111 -8.44 19.73 -0.39
CA ALA A 111 -8.59 21.14 -0.66
C ALA A 111 -7.49 21.64 -1.61
N PRO A 112 -7.83 22.36 -2.68
CA PRO A 112 -6.83 22.98 -3.55
C PRO A 112 -5.90 23.90 -2.81
N ALA A 113 -4.64 23.96 -3.22
CA ALA A 113 -3.68 24.89 -2.67
C ALA A 113 -4.03 26.33 -3.11
N GLU A 114 -3.85 27.31 -2.22
CA GLU A 114 -4.07 28.73 -2.54
C GLU A 114 -3.15 29.19 -3.67
N LYS A 115 -1.93 28.64 -3.73
CA LYS A 115 -0.95 28.94 -4.78
C LYS A 115 -0.25 27.65 -5.23
N ALA A 116 -0.25 27.39 -6.53
CA ALA A 116 0.52 26.30 -7.12
C ALA A 116 2.02 26.53 -6.88
N LYS A 117 2.73 25.42 -6.56
CA LYS A 117 4.17 25.38 -6.33
C LYS A 117 4.82 24.31 -7.19
N LYS A 118 6.09 24.50 -7.52
CA LYS A 118 6.95 23.44 -8.05
C LYS A 118 7.48 22.62 -6.86
N VAL A 119 7.02 21.38 -6.75
CA VAL A 119 7.34 20.47 -5.64
C VAL A 119 8.26 19.36 -6.14
N MET A 120 9.41 19.20 -5.50
CA MET A 120 10.32 18.08 -5.71
C MET A 120 10.10 17.04 -4.61
N VAL A 121 9.83 15.79 -4.98
CA VAL A 121 9.76 14.65 -4.05
C VAL A 121 10.97 13.76 -4.27
N ILE A 122 11.75 13.52 -3.21
CA ILE A 122 12.96 12.72 -3.23
C ILE A 122 12.68 11.33 -2.64
N GLY A 123 12.64 10.31 -3.50
CA GLY A 123 12.39 8.92 -3.15
C GLY A 123 11.01 8.43 -3.58
N GLY A 124 10.99 7.35 -4.36
CA GLY A 124 9.79 6.69 -4.90
C GLY A 124 9.26 5.54 -4.02
N GLY A 125 9.55 5.57 -2.71
CA GLY A 125 8.91 4.70 -1.73
C GLY A 125 7.46 5.08 -1.49
N VAL A 126 6.72 4.29 -0.67
CA VAL A 126 5.29 4.54 -0.40
C VAL A 126 5.01 5.94 0.17
N ALA A 127 5.91 6.48 0.99
CA ALA A 127 5.77 7.82 1.54
C ALA A 127 5.89 8.89 0.45
N GLY A 128 6.89 8.75 -0.45
CA GLY A 128 7.08 9.68 -1.56
C GLY A 128 5.97 9.60 -2.58
N LEU A 129 5.52 8.40 -2.95
CA LEU A 129 4.38 8.21 -3.85
C LEU A 129 3.10 8.85 -3.26
N CYS A 130 2.83 8.61 -1.97
CA CYS A 130 1.68 9.20 -1.28
C CYS A 130 1.76 10.74 -1.27
N ALA A 131 2.90 11.30 -0.89
CA ALA A 131 3.11 12.75 -0.89
C ALA A 131 2.98 13.35 -2.29
N ALA A 132 3.50 12.66 -3.31
CA ALA A 132 3.49 13.14 -4.69
C ALA A 132 2.07 13.25 -5.26
N PHE A 133 1.25 12.18 -5.17
CA PHE A 133 -0.10 12.28 -5.71
C PHE A 133 -0.96 13.28 -4.94
N ILE A 134 -0.84 13.35 -3.61
CA ILE A 134 -1.60 14.31 -2.81
C ILE A 134 -1.20 15.76 -3.17
N ALA A 135 0.09 16.05 -3.28
CA ALA A 135 0.55 17.38 -3.66
C ALA A 135 0.08 17.75 -5.09
N GLN A 136 0.11 16.79 -6.01
CA GLN A 136 -0.38 17.01 -7.38
C GLN A 136 -1.89 17.25 -7.42
N GLU A 137 -2.69 16.47 -6.69
CA GLU A 137 -4.15 16.64 -6.57
C GLU A 137 -4.52 17.97 -5.89
N LYS A 138 -3.64 18.53 -5.04
CA LYS A 138 -3.79 19.90 -4.50
C LYS A 138 -3.50 21.01 -5.52
N GLY A 139 -3.07 20.67 -6.74
CA GLY A 139 -2.78 21.63 -7.80
C GLY A 139 -1.33 22.10 -7.87
N HIS A 140 -0.39 21.44 -7.18
CA HIS A 140 1.03 21.69 -7.33
C HIS A 140 1.59 21.00 -8.57
N GLN A 141 2.71 21.48 -9.11
CA GLN A 141 3.49 20.80 -10.15
C GLN A 141 4.53 19.90 -9.48
N VAL A 142 4.31 18.58 -9.54
CA VAL A 142 5.13 17.62 -8.78
C VAL A 142 6.05 16.82 -9.70
N THR A 143 7.35 16.79 -9.31
CA THR A 143 8.33 15.87 -9.87
C THR A 143 8.87 14.97 -8.77
N LEU A 144 8.68 13.66 -8.93
CA LEU A 144 9.22 12.63 -8.05
C LEU A 144 10.49 12.04 -8.66
N TYR A 145 11.56 11.96 -7.88
CA TYR A 145 12.85 11.39 -8.25
C TYR A 145 13.09 10.10 -7.47
N GLU A 146 13.45 9.03 -8.17
CA GLU A 146 13.81 7.74 -7.60
C GLU A 146 15.20 7.32 -8.12
N ALA A 147 16.09 7.01 -7.18
CA ALA A 147 17.48 6.64 -7.50
C ALA A 147 17.58 5.26 -8.17
N SER A 148 16.63 4.36 -7.90
CA SER A 148 16.61 3.00 -8.45
C SER A 148 15.73 2.89 -9.71
N ASP A 149 15.73 1.71 -10.29
CA ASP A 149 14.87 1.33 -11.42
C ASP A 149 13.47 0.87 -11.00
N LYS A 150 13.13 0.94 -9.69
CA LYS A 150 11.89 0.38 -9.14
C LYS A 150 11.26 1.30 -8.09
N LEU A 151 9.97 1.55 -8.22
CA LEU A 151 9.16 2.26 -7.22
C LEU A 151 8.74 1.33 -6.08
N GLY A 152 8.36 1.90 -4.93
CA GLY A 152 7.86 1.19 -3.76
C GLY A 152 8.87 1.05 -2.61
N GLY A 153 10.14 1.35 -2.85
CA GLY A 153 11.19 1.36 -1.81
C GLY A 153 11.27 0.05 -1.02
N ASN A 154 11.54 0.15 0.28
CA ASN A 154 11.65 -1.01 1.18
C ASN A 154 10.34 -1.82 1.33
N MET A 155 9.17 -1.23 1.02
CA MET A 155 7.91 -1.97 1.05
C MET A 155 7.84 -3.07 -0.02
N ARG A 156 8.60 -2.97 -1.12
CA ARG A 156 8.75 -4.09 -2.08
C ARG A 156 9.35 -5.32 -1.41
N LEU A 157 10.39 -5.12 -0.59
CA LEU A 157 11.04 -6.22 0.14
C LEU A 157 10.09 -6.83 1.16
N ALA A 158 9.26 -6.01 1.82
CA ALA A 158 8.25 -6.48 2.75
C ALA A 158 7.14 -7.31 2.10
N ALA A 159 6.96 -7.23 0.78
CA ALA A 159 5.97 -7.99 0.03
C ALA A 159 6.42 -9.42 -0.34
N TYR A 160 7.72 -9.70 -0.36
CA TYR A 160 8.26 -11.00 -0.79
C TYR A 160 7.93 -12.19 0.13
N PRO A 161 7.88 -12.06 1.47
CA PRO A 161 7.52 -13.17 2.32
C PRO A 161 6.11 -13.72 1.98
N PRO A 162 5.89 -15.04 2.09
CA PRO A 162 4.60 -15.66 1.80
C PRO A 162 3.43 -14.97 2.52
N GLY A 163 2.30 -14.81 1.83
CA GLY A 163 1.07 -14.21 2.35
C GLY A 163 1.06 -12.68 2.42
N LYS A 164 2.06 -11.99 1.87
CA LYS A 164 2.17 -10.52 1.90
C LYS A 164 1.94 -9.83 0.55
N GLY A 165 1.34 -10.51 -0.42
CA GLY A 165 1.10 -9.99 -1.77
C GLY A 165 0.24 -8.72 -1.83
N ASP A 166 -0.64 -8.48 -0.86
CA ASP A 166 -1.44 -7.25 -0.78
C ASP A 166 -0.59 -5.98 -0.72
N ILE A 167 0.65 -6.09 -0.20
CA ILE A 167 1.60 -4.96 -0.17
C ILE A 167 1.99 -4.57 -1.61
N THR A 168 2.18 -5.54 -2.51
CA THR A 168 2.47 -5.28 -3.92
C THR A 168 1.30 -4.56 -4.59
N ASN A 169 0.07 -5.00 -4.32
CA ASN A 169 -1.13 -4.36 -4.87
C ASN A 169 -1.29 -2.92 -4.35
N MET A 170 -0.99 -2.67 -3.07
CA MET A 170 -0.96 -1.31 -2.50
C MET A 170 0.08 -0.43 -3.19
N ILE A 171 1.31 -0.90 -3.40
CA ILE A 171 2.35 -0.14 -4.11
C ILE A 171 1.87 0.20 -5.52
N ARG A 172 1.31 -0.78 -6.23
CA ARG A 172 0.76 -0.58 -7.58
C ARG A 172 -0.33 0.49 -7.59
N SER A 173 -1.26 0.46 -6.66
CA SER A 173 -2.34 1.46 -6.59
C SER A 173 -1.80 2.87 -6.37
N TYR A 174 -0.75 3.04 -5.57
CA TYR A 174 -0.12 4.36 -5.38
C TYR A 174 0.60 4.85 -6.63
N ILE A 175 1.27 3.95 -7.36
CA ILE A 175 1.90 4.27 -8.65
C ILE A 175 0.84 4.73 -9.66
N VAL A 176 -0.25 3.97 -9.78
CA VAL A 176 -1.37 4.32 -10.67
C VAL A 176 -1.98 5.68 -10.30
N ARG A 177 -2.16 5.96 -9.00
CA ARG A 177 -2.65 7.28 -8.57
C ARG A 177 -1.70 8.41 -8.94
N CYS A 178 -0.39 8.23 -8.77
CA CYS A 178 0.60 9.22 -9.22
C CYS A 178 0.48 9.48 -10.73
N GLN A 179 0.36 8.41 -11.53
CA GLN A 179 0.22 8.51 -12.98
C GLN A 179 -1.08 9.23 -13.40
N LYS A 180 -2.21 8.84 -12.80
CA LYS A 180 -3.52 9.47 -13.05
C LYS A 180 -3.57 10.94 -12.62
N ALA A 181 -2.90 11.28 -11.53
CA ALA A 181 -2.77 12.66 -11.08
C ALA A 181 -1.85 13.52 -11.97
N GLY A 182 -1.02 12.89 -12.82
CA GLY A 182 -0.10 13.61 -13.69
C GLY A 182 1.25 13.95 -13.02
N VAL A 183 1.65 13.19 -12.00
CA VAL A 183 2.98 13.34 -11.38
C VAL A 183 4.09 12.98 -12.39
N THR A 184 5.08 13.85 -12.57
CA THR A 184 6.27 13.54 -13.35
C THR A 184 7.19 12.64 -12.53
N ILE A 185 7.48 11.42 -12.99
CA ILE A 185 8.35 10.47 -12.31
C ILE A 185 9.66 10.30 -13.07
N LYS A 186 10.78 10.58 -12.41
CA LYS A 186 12.14 10.42 -12.95
C LYS A 186 12.85 9.28 -12.22
N MET A 187 13.00 8.16 -12.92
CA MET A 187 13.66 6.95 -12.43
C MET A 187 15.16 6.96 -12.69
N ASN A 188 15.92 6.15 -11.94
CA ASN A 188 17.40 6.04 -12.05
C ASN A 188 18.09 7.40 -11.90
N GLN A 189 17.53 8.28 -11.09
CA GLN A 189 18.05 9.63 -10.87
C GLN A 189 18.15 9.93 -9.38
N GLU A 190 19.37 9.86 -8.86
CA GLU A 190 19.69 10.29 -7.51
C GLU A 190 19.66 11.81 -7.42
N VAL A 191 19.02 12.34 -6.38
CA VAL A 191 18.94 13.80 -6.16
C VAL A 191 20.16 14.26 -5.38
N THR A 192 20.92 15.15 -6.00
CA THR A 192 22.05 15.86 -5.39
C THR A 192 21.67 17.29 -5.04
N LEU A 193 22.48 17.96 -4.23
CA LEU A 193 22.30 19.39 -3.94
C LEU A 193 22.38 20.26 -5.20
N ASP A 194 23.20 19.87 -6.18
CA ASP A 194 23.32 20.60 -7.43
C ASP A 194 22.05 20.47 -8.29
N LEU A 195 21.44 19.27 -8.34
CA LEU A 195 20.18 19.08 -9.02
C LEU A 195 19.05 19.92 -8.37
N ILE A 196 19.01 20.03 -7.03
CA ILE A 196 18.05 20.89 -6.34
C ILE A 196 18.26 22.36 -6.72
N ARG A 197 19.51 22.81 -6.79
CA ARG A 197 19.85 24.18 -7.18
C ARG A 197 19.50 24.49 -8.65
N GLU A 198 19.66 23.52 -9.52
CA GLU A 198 19.32 23.60 -10.95
C GLU A 198 17.81 23.64 -11.17
N GLU A 199 17.08 22.70 -10.57
CA GLU A 199 15.62 22.55 -10.71
C GLU A 199 14.83 23.65 -9.99
N LYS A 200 15.43 24.31 -8.98
CA LYS A 200 14.83 25.42 -8.21
C LYS A 200 13.40 25.15 -7.78
N PRO A 201 13.10 24.05 -7.05
CA PRO A 201 11.75 23.80 -6.54
C PRO A 201 11.39 24.84 -5.48
N ASP A 202 10.08 25.18 -5.40
CA ASP A 202 9.55 26.02 -4.30
C ASP A 202 9.52 25.23 -2.97
N SER A 203 9.40 23.91 -3.05
CA SER A 203 9.37 23.02 -1.89
C SER A 203 9.99 21.67 -2.21
N VAL A 204 10.68 21.07 -1.23
CA VAL A 204 11.28 19.74 -1.32
C VAL A 204 10.68 18.84 -0.24
N ILE A 205 10.20 17.66 -0.65
CA ILE A 205 9.75 16.61 0.26
C ILE A 205 10.80 15.50 0.24
N VAL A 206 11.45 15.27 1.39
CA VAL A 206 12.47 14.22 1.52
C VAL A 206 11.81 12.94 2.01
N ALA A 207 11.75 11.93 1.16
CA ALA A 207 11.17 10.62 1.41
C ALA A 207 12.17 9.48 1.04
N SER A 208 13.47 9.71 1.26
CA SER A 208 14.57 8.83 0.87
C SER A 208 14.63 7.49 1.61
N GLY A 209 13.75 7.28 2.61
CA GLY A 209 13.60 6.03 3.33
C GLY A 209 14.72 5.77 4.34
N SER A 210 15.05 4.49 4.53
CA SER A 210 16.06 4.03 5.49
C SER A 210 17.03 3.05 4.85
N ARG A 211 18.22 2.95 5.44
CA ARG A 211 19.25 1.96 5.09
C ARG A 211 19.35 0.91 6.19
N THR A 212 19.77 -0.29 5.83
CA THR A 212 20.05 -1.35 6.81
C THR A 212 21.17 -0.90 7.73
N LEU A 213 20.91 -0.91 9.04
CA LEU A 213 21.92 -0.70 10.05
C LEU A 213 22.77 -1.96 10.17
N ILE A 214 24.07 -1.83 9.94
CA ILE A 214 25.04 -2.90 10.17
C ILE A 214 25.61 -2.70 11.57
N LEU A 215 25.30 -3.65 12.46
CA LEU A 215 25.81 -3.61 13.82
C LEU A 215 27.30 -4.01 13.84
N PRO A 216 28.13 -3.40 14.70
CA PRO A 216 29.55 -3.75 14.85
C PRO A 216 29.70 -5.05 15.68
N ILE A 217 29.35 -6.18 15.06
CA ILE A 217 29.44 -7.52 15.66
C ILE A 217 30.65 -8.22 15.05
N GLU A 218 31.43 -8.93 15.88
CA GLU A 218 32.57 -9.70 15.40
C GLU A 218 32.12 -10.71 14.33
N GLY A 219 32.83 -10.72 13.20
CA GLY A 219 32.55 -11.59 12.08
C GLY A 219 31.46 -11.10 11.12
N ILE A 220 30.87 -9.91 11.31
CA ILE A 220 29.81 -9.36 10.41
C ILE A 220 30.27 -9.20 8.96
N ASP A 221 31.58 -8.99 8.76
CA ASP A 221 32.21 -8.86 7.43
C ASP A 221 32.50 -10.20 6.76
N ASN A 222 32.16 -11.35 7.40
CA ASN A 222 32.36 -12.65 6.80
C ASN A 222 31.53 -12.78 5.51
N PRO A 223 32.16 -13.19 4.36
CA PRO A 223 31.43 -13.33 3.09
C PRO A 223 30.24 -14.30 3.11
N ALA A 224 30.16 -15.21 4.08
CA ALA A 224 29.04 -16.12 4.26
C ALA A 224 27.82 -15.42 4.87
N ILE A 225 27.96 -14.24 5.46
CA ILE A 225 26.84 -13.47 6.02
C ILE A 225 26.11 -12.77 4.87
N ILE A 226 24.78 -12.94 4.85
CA ILE A 226 23.89 -12.32 3.87
C ILE A 226 22.93 -11.40 4.62
N HIS A 227 22.87 -10.14 4.21
CA HIS A 227 21.84 -9.23 4.74
C HIS A 227 20.46 -9.64 4.21
N GLY A 228 19.45 -9.63 5.09
CA GLY A 228 18.10 -10.03 4.73
C GLY A 228 17.51 -9.22 3.55
N SER A 229 17.86 -7.94 3.46
CA SER A 229 17.49 -7.08 2.33
C SER A 229 18.06 -7.57 1.00
N ASP A 230 19.31 -8.03 0.97
CA ASP A 230 19.96 -8.50 -0.25
C ASP A 230 19.41 -9.86 -0.70
N LEU A 231 19.06 -10.71 0.28
CA LEU A 231 18.37 -11.98 0.01
C LEU A 231 16.99 -11.74 -0.59
N LEU A 232 16.19 -10.87 0.02
CA LEU A 232 14.84 -10.55 -0.44
C LEU A 232 14.84 -9.83 -1.80
N ASP A 233 15.84 -8.98 -2.06
CA ASP A 233 15.98 -8.27 -3.35
C ASP A 233 16.59 -9.16 -4.47
N GLY A 234 16.95 -10.41 -4.13
CA GLY A 234 17.54 -11.36 -5.08
C GLY A 234 18.98 -11.06 -5.47
N LYS A 235 19.67 -10.12 -4.78
CA LYS A 235 21.09 -9.79 -5.01
C LYS A 235 22.02 -10.91 -4.57
N ARG A 236 21.60 -11.69 -3.57
CA ARG A 236 22.31 -12.86 -3.06
C ARG A 236 21.34 -14.01 -2.84
N ALA A 237 21.79 -15.23 -3.10
CA ALA A 237 21.02 -16.44 -2.84
C ALA A 237 21.53 -17.12 -1.54
N ALA A 238 20.61 -17.66 -0.74
CA ALA A 238 20.99 -18.56 0.34
C ALA A 238 21.62 -19.82 -0.25
N GLY A 239 22.78 -20.21 0.28
CA GLY A 239 23.43 -21.47 -0.10
C GLY A 239 22.54 -22.67 0.25
N LYS A 240 22.69 -23.76 -0.48
CA LYS A 240 22.30 -25.06 0.03
C LYS A 240 23.21 -25.35 1.22
N LYS A 241 22.64 -25.86 2.30
CA LYS A 241 23.36 -26.22 3.52
C LYS A 241 24.59 -27.03 3.21
#